data_088e64ef9b10afa63d872aa90680c369
#
_entry.id   088e64ef9b10afa63d872aa90680c369
#
_cell.length_a   1.000
_cell.length_b   1.000
_cell.length_c   1.000
_cell.angle_alpha   90.00
_cell.angle_beta   90.00
_cell.angle_gamma   90.00
#
_symmetry.space_group_name_H-M   'P 1'
#
loop_
_entity.id
_entity.type
_entity.pdbx_description
1 polymer ?
#
loop_
_entity_poly.entity_id
_entity_poly.type
_entity_poly.pdbx_seq_one_letter_code
_entity_poly.pdbx_strand_id
1 'polypeptide(L)'
;MIEIITTVESFEQAKELIEAGTDTLYFGEELFGLRLPASFSREEQRQLVELAHQYGKQANIAVNGIIHPEKMKKVPEYLKFLKEIGVDKITVGDTGIIYTMKKYPELSIPYIFDAETLVTSARQINFWAKKGATGAVLAREVPFEEMKKMEEKLTIPVEVLVYGATCIHQSKRPLLQNYYHFRSEEH
;
A
#
# COMPACT_ATOMS: atom_id res chain seq x y z
N MET A 1 -0.03 12.33 17.34
CA MET A 1 0.12 10.91 17.78
C MET A 1 0.83 10.18 16.63
N ILE A 2 1.81 9.36 16.94
CA ILE A 2 2.54 8.55 15.93
C ILE A 2 1.80 7.22 15.82
N GLU A 3 1.51 6.77 14.60
CA GLU A 3 0.93 5.47 14.28
C GLU A 3 2.05 4.51 13.85
N ILE A 4 2.12 3.32 14.45
CA ILE A 4 3.09 2.28 14.09
C ILE A 4 2.40 1.29 13.15
N ILE A 5 2.90 1.24 11.91
CA ILE A 5 2.41 0.35 10.86
C ILE A 5 3.44 -0.73 10.62
N THR A 6 3.05 -1.99 10.64
CA THR A 6 3.95 -3.13 10.41
C THR A 6 3.44 -4.03 9.29
N THR A 7 4.37 -4.52 8.48
CA THR A 7 4.08 -5.58 7.52
C THR A 7 3.93 -6.92 8.23
N VAL A 8 3.12 -7.81 7.66
CA VAL A 8 2.77 -9.11 8.23
C VAL A 8 3.24 -10.23 7.31
N GLU A 9 3.90 -11.24 7.87
CA GLU A 9 4.37 -12.43 7.16
C GLU A 9 3.51 -13.67 7.45
N SER A 10 2.93 -13.77 8.66
CA SER A 10 2.04 -14.85 9.07
C SER A 10 1.01 -14.39 10.09
N PHE A 11 0.00 -15.22 10.34
CA PHE A 11 -1.04 -14.95 11.34
C PHE A 11 -0.47 -14.93 12.77
N GLU A 12 0.50 -15.81 13.05
CA GLU A 12 1.20 -15.87 14.33
C GLU A 12 2.00 -14.60 14.58
N GLN A 13 2.76 -14.15 13.58
CA GLN A 13 3.53 -12.91 13.65
C GLN A 13 2.60 -11.70 13.83
N ALA A 14 1.41 -11.69 13.19
CA ALA A 14 0.47 -10.60 13.37
C ALA A 14 0.06 -10.41 14.84
N LYS A 15 -0.15 -11.49 15.58
CA LYS A 15 -0.43 -11.44 17.03
C LYS A 15 0.73 -10.86 17.83
N GLU A 16 1.94 -11.35 17.57
CA GLU A 16 3.16 -10.87 18.24
C GLU A 16 3.38 -9.36 17.99
N LEU A 17 3.14 -8.91 16.75
CA LEU A 17 3.25 -7.50 16.38
C LEU A 17 2.21 -6.63 17.09
N ILE A 18 0.97 -7.10 17.20
CA ILE A 18 -0.10 -6.42 17.95
C ILE A 18 0.27 -6.30 19.43
N GLU A 19 0.75 -7.38 20.04
CA GLU A 19 1.19 -7.42 21.44
C GLU A 19 2.41 -6.52 21.67
N ALA A 20 3.30 -6.40 20.67
CA ALA A 20 4.44 -5.49 20.71
C ALA A 20 4.07 -4.00 20.54
N GLY A 21 2.81 -3.68 20.20
CA GLY A 21 2.32 -2.31 20.16
C GLY A 21 2.05 -1.75 18.78
N THR A 22 1.97 -2.59 17.73
CA THR A 22 1.52 -2.17 16.40
C THR A 22 0.12 -1.57 16.46
N ASP A 23 -0.09 -0.49 15.72
CA ASP A 23 -1.39 0.17 15.58
C ASP A 23 -2.14 -0.28 14.31
N THR A 24 -1.40 -0.56 13.24
CA THR A 24 -1.97 -0.98 11.96
C THR A 24 -1.18 -2.13 11.35
N LEU A 25 -1.87 -3.21 11.00
CA LEU A 25 -1.31 -4.31 10.22
C LEU A 25 -1.36 -3.97 8.73
N TYR A 26 -0.25 -4.15 8.02
CA TYR A 26 -0.12 -3.92 6.59
C TYR A 26 0.16 -5.22 5.84
N PHE A 27 -0.77 -5.63 4.98
CA PHE A 27 -0.70 -6.89 4.24
C PHE A 27 -1.52 -6.82 2.94
N GLY A 28 -1.60 -7.91 2.19
CA GLY A 28 -2.40 -7.98 0.97
C GLY A 28 -2.12 -9.23 0.15
N GLU A 29 -2.58 -9.23 -1.11
CA GLU A 29 -2.28 -10.28 -2.08
C GLU A 29 -1.35 -9.76 -3.18
N GLU A 30 -0.46 -10.63 -3.67
CA GLU A 30 0.54 -10.30 -4.71
C GLU A 30 -0.08 -9.77 -6.00
N LEU A 31 -1.32 -10.13 -6.29
CA LEU A 31 -2.00 -9.69 -7.51
C LEU A 31 -2.13 -8.16 -7.57
N PHE A 32 -2.38 -7.51 -6.44
CA PHE A 32 -2.62 -6.07 -6.33
C PHE A 32 -1.56 -5.32 -5.53
N GLY A 33 -0.88 -6.00 -4.61
CA GLY A 33 0.15 -5.41 -3.75
C GLY A 33 1.58 -5.55 -4.32
N LEU A 34 2.45 -4.64 -3.92
CA LEU A 34 3.90 -4.70 -4.14
C LEU A 34 4.63 -4.75 -2.81
N ARG A 35 5.81 -5.38 -2.82
CA ARG A 35 6.73 -5.41 -1.66
C ARG A 35 6.10 -5.95 -0.38
N LEU A 36 5.28 -6.96 -0.52
CA LEU A 36 4.72 -7.69 0.59
C LEU A 36 5.68 -8.82 1.00
N PRO A 37 5.89 -9.05 2.31
CA PRO A 37 6.70 -10.18 2.79
C PRO A 37 6.02 -11.52 2.52
N ALA A 38 4.67 -11.54 2.54
CA ALA A 38 3.85 -12.69 2.19
C ALA A 38 2.62 -12.25 1.39
N SER A 39 2.05 -13.18 0.62
CA SER A 39 0.77 -12.99 -0.08
C SER A 39 -0.30 -13.79 0.63
N PHE A 40 -1.39 -13.14 1.01
CA PHE A 40 -2.50 -13.75 1.74
C PHE A 40 -3.70 -13.99 0.82
N SER A 41 -4.29 -15.18 0.91
CA SER A 41 -5.57 -15.47 0.29
C SER A 41 -6.68 -14.57 0.86
N ARG A 42 -7.80 -14.48 0.18
CA ARG A 42 -8.93 -13.65 0.65
C ARG A 42 -9.46 -14.09 2.02
N GLU A 43 -9.44 -15.38 2.29
CA GLU A 43 -9.86 -15.90 3.59
C GLU A 43 -8.87 -15.51 4.71
N GLU A 44 -7.58 -15.63 4.45
CA GLU A 44 -6.54 -15.18 5.39
C GLU A 44 -6.59 -13.67 5.61
N GLN A 45 -6.85 -12.88 4.55
CA GLN A 45 -7.06 -11.43 4.70
C GLN A 45 -8.25 -11.12 5.62
N ARG A 46 -9.38 -11.84 5.49
CA ARG A 46 -10.52 -11.71 6.40
C ARG A 46 -10.13 -11.99 7.84
N GLN A 47 -9.44 -13.09 8.09
CA GLN A 47 -8.99 -13.47 9.42
C GLN A 47 -8.02 -12.45 10.04
N LEU A 48 -7.13 -11.86 9.25
CA LEU A 48 -6.21 -10.82 9.71
C LEU A 48 -6.93 -9.51 10.04
N VAL A 49 -7.95 -9.12 9.26
CA VAL A 49 -8.80 -7.95 9.58
C VAL A 49 -9.55 -8.19 10.87
N GLU A 50 -10.18 -9.35 11.02
CA GLU A 50 -10.88 -9.73 12.26
C GLU A 50 -9.95 -9.73 13.46
N LEU A 51 -8.74 -10.28 13.32
CA LEU A 51 -7.72 -10.26 14.36
C LEU A 51 -7.35 -8.83 14.76
N ALA A 52 -7.05 -7.95 13.81
CA ALA A 52 -6.73 -6.56 14.10
C ALA A 52 -7.86 -5.88 14.88
N HIS A 53 -9.10 -6.04 14.43
CA HIS A 53 -10.27 -5.44 15.07
C HIS A 53 -10.55 -6.00 16.46
N GLN A 54 -10.33 -7.30 16.71
CA GLN A 54 -10.46 -7.90 18.05
C GLN A 54 -9.54 -7.22 19.08
N TYR A 55 -8.39 -6.72 18.66
CA TYR A 55 -7.43 -6.00 19.50
C TYR A 55 -7.57 -4.47 19.40
N GLY A 56 -8.60 -3.96 18.74
CA GLY A 56 -8.80 -2.52 18.54
C GLY A 56 -7.76 -1.87 17.63
N LYS A 57 -7.16 -2.66 16.73
CA LYS A 57 -6.14 -2.23 15.76
C LYS A 57 -6.74 -2.09 14.38
N GLN A 58 -6.01 -1.45 13.46
CA GLN A 58 -6.45 -1.23 12.08
C GLN A 58 -5.81 -2.20 11.10
N ALA A 59 -6.48 -2.40 9.97
CA ALA A 59 -5.99 -3.15 8.82
C ALA A 59 -5.84 -2.22 7.61
N ASN A 60 -4.63 -2.16 7.04
CA ASN A 60 -4.31 -1.45 5.81
C ASN A 60 -3.89 -2.45 4.73
N ILE A 61 -4.62 -2.50 3.63
CA ILE A 61 -4.35 -3.45 2.55
C ILE A 61 -3.52 -2.82 1.44
N ALA A 62 -2.45 -3.51 1.05
CA ALA A 62 -1.60 -3.12 -0.07
C ALA A 62 -2.33 -3.32 -1.40
N VAL A 63 -2.64 -2.23 -2.09
CA VAL A 63 -3.19 -2.19 -3.45
C VAL A 63 -2.33 -1.26 -4.32
N ASN A 64 -1.03 -1.20 -4.00
CA ASN A 64 -0.07 -0.27 -4.58
C ASN A 64 0.67 -0.84 -5.80
N GLY A 65 0.25 -1.99 -6.31
CA GLY A 65 0.82 -2.58 -7.50
C GLY A 65 0.52 -1.78 -8.77
N ILE A 66 1.41 -1.89 -9.76
CA ILE A 66 1.15 -1.43 -11.12
C ILE A 66 0.13 -2.38 -11.75
N ILE A 67 -1.05 -1.86 -12.09
CA ILE A 67 -2.18 -2.66 -12.55
C ILE A 67 -2.26 -2.60 -14.08
N HIS A 68 -2.01 -3.74 -14.72
CA HIS A 68 -2.23 -3.88 -16.17
C HIS A 68 -3.73 -3.96 -16.50
N PRO A 69 -4.15 -3.58 -17.73
CA PRO A 69 -5.56 -3.51 -18.12
C PRO A 69 -6.38 -4.78 -17.81
N GLU A 70 -5.80 -5.95 -18.01
CA GLU A 70 -6.47 -7.22 -17.70
C GLU A 70 -6.74 -7.43 -16.19
N LYS A 71 -5.81 -6.96 -15.35
CA LYS A 71 -5.98 -7.02 -13.89
C LYS A 71 -6.92 -5.93 -13.39
N MET A 72 -6.97 -4.77 -14.07
CA MET A 72 -7.87 -3.68 -13.71
C MET A 72 -9.35 -4.11 -13.71
N LYS A 73 -9.73 -5.05 -14.57
CA LYS A 73 -11.08 -5.63 -14.60
C LYS A 73 -11.49 -6.31 -13.30
N LYS A 74 -10.51 -6.79 -12.50
CA LYS A 74 -10.72 -7.47 -11.22
C LYS A 74 -10.77 -6.50 -10.02
N VAL A 75 -10.34 -5.25 -10.22
CA VAL A 75 -10.29 -4.24 -9.14
C VAL A 75 -11.65 -3.99 -8.49
N PRO A 76 -12.77 -3.80 -9.22
CA PRO A 76 -14.06 -3.57 -8.57
C PRO A 76 -14.49 -4.72 -7.64
N GLU A 77 -14.29 -5.98 -8.06
CA GLU A 77 -14.60 -7.15 -7.26
C GLU A 77 -13.73 -7.20 -6.00
N TYR A 78 -12.43 -6.88 -6.12
CA TYR A 78 -11.53 -6.87 -4.99
C TYR A 78 -11.87 -5.75 -3.99
N LEU A 79 -12.14 -4.53 -4.47
CA LEU A 79 -12.58 -3.43 -3.60
C LEU A 79 -13.88 -3.76 -2.86
N LYS A 80 -14.84 -4.42 -3.53
CA LYS A 80 -16.06 -4.89 -2.90
C LYS A 80 -15.75 -5.87 -1.77
N PHE A 81 -14.91 -6.87 -2.03
CA PHE A 81 -14.45 -7.82 -1.02
C PHE A 81 -13.77 -7.12 0.17
N LEU A 82 -12.83 -6.22 -0.06
CA LEU A 82 -12.16 -5.48 1.00
C LEU A 82 -13.14 -4.69 1.87
N LYS A 83 -14.14 -4.09 1.25
CA LYS A 83 -15.20 -3.37 1.95
C LYS A 83 -16.08 -4.29 2.78
N GLU A 84 -16.44 -5.46 2.24
CA GLU A 84 -17.24 -6.49 2.95
C GLU A 84 -16.54 -7.04 4.19
N ILE A 85 -15.22 -7.20 4.17
CA ILE A 85 -14.45 -7.65 5.33
C ILE A 85 -14.11 -6.52 6.30
N GLY A 86 -14.49 -5.28 6.00
CA GLY A 86 -14.35 -4.13 6.91
C GLY A 86 -12.94 -3.55 6.99
N VAL A 87 -12.17 -3.54 5.89
CA VAL A 87 -10.83 -2.94 5.84
C VAL A 87 -10.90 -1.45 6.17
N ASP A 88 -10.01 -0.96 7.04
CA ASP A 88 -10.01 0.43 7.50
C ASP A 88 -9.45 1.38 6.44
N LYS A 89 -8.40 0.98 5.75
CA LYS A 89 -7.76 1.75 4.68
C LYS A 89 -7.02 0.85 3.69
N ILE A 90 -6.74 1.39 2.51
CA ILE A 90 -5.92 0.74 1.49
C ILE A 90 -4.78 1.65 1.08
N THR A 91 -3.62 1.09 0.75
CA THR A 91 -2.51 1.85 0.17
C THR A 91 -2.53 1.65 -1.34
N VAL A 92 -2.69 2.75 -2.10
CA VAL A 92 -2.94 2.73 -3.54
C VAL A 92 -1.84 3.45 -4.30
N GLY A 93 -1.28 2.79 -5.32
CA GLY A 93 -0.29 3.38 -6.24
C GLY A 93 -0.85 3.73 -7.62
N ASP A 94 -1.87 3.02 -8.08
CA ASP A 94 -2.45 3.19 -9.41
C ASP A 94 -3.65 4.15 -9.40
N THR A 95 -3.56 5.21 -10.19
CA THR A 95 -4.63 6.21 -10.31
C THR A 95 -5.93 5.66 -10.90
N GLY A 96 -5.86 4.54 -11.64
CA GLY A 96 -7.04 3.85 -12.16
C GLY A 96 -7.92 3.26 -11.05
N ILE A 97 -7.30 2.82 -9.94
CA ILE A 97 -8.03 2.37 -8.75
C ILE A 97 -8.76 3.54 -8.09
N ILE A 98 -8.08 4.68 -7.93
CA ILE A 98 -8.68 5.91 -7.37
C ILE A 98 -9.85 6.36 -8.26
N TYR A 99 -9.66 6.32 -9.59
CA TYR A 99 -10.73 6.62 -10.53
C TYR A 99 -11.91 5.66 -10.38
N THR A 100 -11.64 4.36 -10.20
CA THR A 100 -12.68 3.34 -10.01
C THR A 100 -13.51 3.63 -8.75
N MET A 101 -12.87 3.92 -7.62
CA MET A 101 -13.54 4.29 -6.38
C MET A 101 -14.37 5.58 -6.52
N LYS A 102 -13.87 6.54 -7.30
CA LYS A 102 -14.59 7.79 -7.57
C LYS A 102 -15.79 7.57 -8.47
N LYS A 103 -15.68 6.69 -9.46
CA LYS A 103 -16.76 6.34 -10.39
C LYS A 103 -17.86 5.52 -9.72
N TYR A 104 -17.48 4.67 -8.77
CA TYR A 104 -18.34 3.77 -8.02
C TYR A 104 -18.19 4.04 -6.50
N PRO A 105 -18.90 5.06 -5.97
CA PRO A 105 -18.72 5.48 -4.56
C PRO A 105 -19.03 4.39 -3.54
N GLU A 106 -19.86 3.42 -3.88
CA GLU A 106 -20.15 2.24 -3.08
C GLU A 106 -18.93 1.33 -2.86
N LEU A 107 -17.91 1.43 -3.72
CA LEU A 107 -16.64 0.71 -3.60
C LEU A 107 -15.55 1.53 -2.91
N SER A 108 -15.85 2.76 -2.51
CA SER A 108 -14.86 3.66 -1.93
C SER A 108 -14.42 3.18 -0.55
N ILE A 109 -13.10 3.13 -0.34
CA ILE A 109 -12.41 2.84 0.91
C ILE A 109 -11.46 4.00 1.17
N PRO A 110 -11.23 4.45 2.43
CA PRO A 110 -10.19 5.41 2.75
C PRO A 110 -8.84 4.93 2.19
N TYR A 111 -8.07 5.83 1.56
CA TYR A 111 -6.84 5.39 0.93
C TYR A 111 -5.64 6.28 1.25
N ILE A 112 -4.48 5.63 1.38
CA ILE A 112 -3.15 6.23 1.45
C ILE A 112 -2.56 6.20 0.04
N PHE A 113 -2.06 7.33 -0.44
CA PHE A 113 -1.43 7.39 -1.76
C PHE A 113 0.05 6.99 -1.69
N ASP A 114 0.43 5.95 -2.42
CA ASP A 114 1.81 5.44 -2.53
C ASP A 114 2.24 5.43 -4.00
N ALA A 115 2.91 6.48 -4.42
CA ALA A 115 3.58 6.51 -5.74
C ALA A 115 5.06 6.08 -5.64
N GLU A 116 5.41 5.28 -4.65
CA GLU A 116 6.75 4.75 -4.40
C GLU A 116 7.80 5.85 -4.19
N THR A 117 8.57 6.19 -5.22
CA THR A 117 9.64 7.19 -5.18
C THR A 117 9.21 8.59 -5.60
N LEU A 118 7.94 8.79 -5.95
CA LEU A 118 7.48 10.03 -6.58
C LEU A 118 6.87 11.05 -5.62
N VAL A 119 6.52 10.65 -4.39
CA VAL A 119 5.93 11.57 -3.40
C VAL A 119 7.04 12.21 -2.57
N THR A 120 7.50 13.37 -2.98
CA THR A 120 8.66 14.05 -2.40
C THR A 120 8.38 15.45 -1.86
N SER A 121 7.17 15.97 -1.99
CA SER A 121 6.85 17.34 -1.60
C SER A 121 5.45 17.50 -1.02
N ALA A 122 5.29 18.48 -0.12
CA ALA A 122 4.01 18.87 0.44
C ALA A 122 2.97 19.25 -0.63
N ARG A 123 3.40 19.81 -1.78
CA ARG A 123 2.50 20.14 -2.88
C ARG A 123 1.85 18.91 -3.50
N GLN A 124 2.63 17.84 -3.71
CA GLN A 124 2.11 16.57 -4.22
C GLN A 124 1.15 15.93 -3.22
N ILE A 125 1.54 15.88 -1.94
CA ILE A 125 0.72 15.31 -0.87
C ILE A 125 -0.63 16.04 -0.76
N ASN A 126 -0.60 17.38 -0.71
CA ASN A 126 -1.81 18.20 -0.65
C ASN A 126 -2.66 18.13 -1.94
N PHE A 127 -2.05 17.86 -3.09
CA PHE A 127 -2.81 17.58 -4.31
C PHE A 127 -3.63 16.30 -4.16
N TRP A 128 -3.02 15.22 -3.63
CA TRP A 128 -3.73 13.97 -3.41
C TRP A 128 -4.76 14.05 -2.29
N ALA A 129 -4.49 14.83 -1.25
CA ALA A 129 -5.49 15.15 -0.23
C ALA A 129 -6.77 15.74 -0.86
N LYS A 130 -6.63 16.70 -1.80
CA LYS A 130 -7.76 17.25 -2.56
C LYS A 130 -8.45 16.22 -3.46
N LYS A 131 -7.80 15.12 -3.77
CA LYS A 131 -8.38 13.99 -4.53
C LYS A 131 -9.01 12.93 -3.63
N GLY A 132 -8.97 13.11 -2.30
CA GLY A 132 -9.60 12.24 -1.32
C GLY A 132 -8.64 11.28 -0.61
N ALA A 133 -7.33 11.41 -0.82
CA ALA A 133 -6.36 10.65 -0.03
C ALA A 133 -6.42 11.07 1.45
N THR A 134 -6.38 10.11 2.35
CA THR A 134 -6.35 10.31 3.80
C THR A 134 -4.93 10.31 4.38
N GLY A 135 -3.94 9.95 3.58
CA GLY A 135 -2.52 9.97 3.88
C GLY A 135 -1.69 9.77 2.60
N ALA A 136 -0.38 9.85 2.72
CA ALA A 136 0.55 9.57 1.63
C ALA A 136 1.82 8.89 2.16
N VAL A 137 2.36 7.95 1.40
CA VAL A 137 3.68 7.35 1.68
C VAL A 137 4.75 8.26 1.11
N LEU A 138 5.65 8.75 1.96
CA LEU A 138 6.74 9.62 1.56
C LEU A 138 7.88 8.81 0.91
N ALA A 139 8.43 9.33 -0.18
CA ALA A 139 9.59 8.73 -0.82
C ALA A 139 10.78 8.65 0.16
N ARG A 140 11.46 7.52 0.16
CA ARG A 140 12.58 7.23 1.09
C ARG A 140 13.80 8.10 0.89
N GLU A 141 13.88 8.76 -0.27
CA GLU A 141 14.96 9.67 -0.63
C GLU A 141 14.84 11.05 0.00
N VAL A 142 13.70 11.35 0.64
CA VAL A 142 13.49 12.66 1.27
C VAL A 142 14.27 12.75 2.58
N PRO A 143 15.23 13.67 2.71
CA PRO A 143 16.02 13.85 3.93
C PRO A 143 15.15 14.30 5.10
N PHE A 144 15.54 13.92 6.32
CA PHE A 144 14.80 14.27 7.54
C PHE A 144 14.59 15.79 7.72
N GLU A 145 15.58 16.60 7.35
CA GLU A 145 15.46 18.06 7.42
C GLU A 145 14.43 18.63 6.43
N GLU A 146 14.24 17.99 5.30
CA GLU A 146 13.17 18.36 4.37
C GLU A 146 11.78 17.89 4.88
N MET A 147 11.72 16.74 5.55
CA MET A 147 10.48 16.27 6.19
C MET A 147 10.01 17.29 7.26
N LYS A 148 10.92 17.80 8.10
CA LYS A 148 10.60 18.84 9.08
C LYS A 148 10.04 20.10 8.44
N LYS A 149 10.63 20.56 7.33
CA LYS A 149 10.15 21.75 6.61
C LYS A 149 8.78 21.55 5.95
N MET A 150 8.43 20.30 5.66
CA MET A 150 7.12 19.97 5.06
C MET A 150 6.00 19.93 6.10
N GLU A 151 6.29 19.56 7.34
CA GLU A 151 5.31 19.27 8.39
C GLU A 151 4.22 20.35 8.52
N GLU A 152 4.62 21.62 8.61
CA GLU A 152 3.70 22.76 8.74
C GLU A 152 2.81 22.99 7.51
N LYS A 153 3.17 22.42 6.36
CA LYS A 153 2.47 22.59 5.08
C LYS A 153 1.56 21.44 4.72
N LEU A 154 1.65 20.32 5.46
CA LEU A 154 0.89 19.12 5.18
C LEU A 154 -0.57 19.25 5.65
N THR A 155 -1.50 18.82 4.82
CA THR A 155 -2.95 18.78 5.14
C THR A 155 -3.45 17.39 5.52
N ILE A 156 -2.63 16.35 5.26
CA ILE A 156 -2.88 14.96 5.63
C ILE A 156 -1.57 14.36 6.18
N PRO A 157 -1.65 13.30 7.00
CA PRO A 157 -0.48 12.61 7.53
C PRO A 157 0.35 11.96 6.42
N VAL A 158 1.63 11.71 6.74
CA VAL A 158 2.55 10.96 5.88
C VAL A 158 3.05 9.72 6.60
N GLU A 159 3.21 8.66 5.83
CA GLU A 159 3.89 7.43 6.27
C GLU A 159 5.36 7.49 5.85
N VAL A 160 6.25 7.13 6.77
CA VAL A 160 7.70 7.12 6.57
C VAL A 160 8.25 5.74 6.93
N LEU A 161 9.06 5.17 6.06
CA LEU A 161 9.76 3.91 6.37
C LEU A 161 10.89 4.20 7.36
N VAL A 162 10.78 3.66 8.58
CA VAL A 162 11.79 3.83 9.64
C VAL A 162 12.68 2.60 9.83
N TYR A 163 12.20 1.42 9.44
CA TYR A 163 12.94 0.15 9.51
C TYR A 163 12.50 -0.80 8.41
N GLY A 164 13.44 -1.49 7.80
CA GLY A 164 13.19 -2.53 6.79
C GLY A 164 14.14 -2.44 5.59
N ALA A 165 14.00 -3.40 4.69
CA ALA A 165 14.79 -3.44 3.46
C ALA A 165 14.41 -2.27 2.53
N THR A 166 15.42 -1.58 2.02
CA THR A 166 15.22 -0.54 1.03
C THR A 166 15.20 -1.15 -0.37
N CYS A 167 14.06 -1.08 -1.04
CA CYS A 167 13.96 -1.48 -2.44
C CYS A 167 14.53 -0.37 -3.33
N ILE A 168 15.59 -0.66 -4.08
CA ILE A 168 16.20 0.29 -5.02
C ILE A 168 15.45 0.26 -6.34
N HIS A 169 15.04 -0.92 -6.80
CA HIS A 169 14.29 -1.09 -8.04
C HIS A 169 13.42 -2.34 -7.98
N GLN A 170 12.20 -2.23 -8.47
CA GLN A 170 11.30 -3.36 -8.67
C GLN A 170 10.61 -3.25 -10.02
N SER A 171 10.50 -4.36 -10.74
CA SER A 171 9.73 -4.45 -11.97
C SER A 171 8.91 -5.73 -11.97
N LYS A 172 7.65 -5.66 -12.38
CA LYS A 172 6.83 -6.85 -12.69
C LYS A 172 7.14 -7.45 -14.07
N ARG A 173 8.05 -6.83 -14.84
CA ARG A 173 8.54 -7.39 -16.11
C ARG A 173 9.58 -8.46 -15.78
N PRO A 174 9.60 -9.59 -16.50
CA PRO A 174 10.63 -10.63 -16.35
C PRO A 174 11.95 -10.17 -17.00
N LEU A 175 12.56 -9.13 -16.45
CA LEU A 175 13.72 -8.44 -17.05
C LEU A 175 14.90 -9.37 -17.29
N LEU A 176 15.18 -10.29 -16.34
CA LEU A 176 16.27 -11.27 -16.52
C LEU A 176 15.96 -12.25 -17.63
N GLN A 177 14.73 -12.78 -17.72
CA GLN A 177 14.33 -13.68 -18.80
C GLN A 177 14.37 -12.97 -20.15
N ASN A 178 13.91 -11.73 -20.24
CA ASN A 178 13.95 -10.93 -21.45
C ASN A 178 15.40 -10.65 -21.86
N TYR A 179 16.30 -10.36 -20.90
CA TYR A 179 17.73 -10.18 -21.18
C TYR A 179 18.39 -11.44 -21.71
N TYR A 180 18.12 -12.60 -21.09
CA TYR A 180 18.66 -13.88 -21.55
C TYR A 180 18.10 -14.30 -22.91
N HIS A 181 16.84 -14.03 -23.20
CA HIS A 181 16.23 -14.27 -24.51
C HIS A 181 16.92 -13.43 -25.59
N PHE A 182 17.08 -12.12 -25.32
CA PHE A 182 17.76 -11.23 -26.23
C PHE A 182 19.20 -11.69 -26.55
N ARG A 183 19.97 -12.10 -25.54
CA ARG A 183 21.33 -12.63 -25.75
C ARG A 183 21.37 -13.97 -26.47
N SER A 184 20.37 -14.82 -26.37
CA SER A 184 20.31 -16.09 -27.09
C SER A 184 19.98 -15.95 -28.58
N GLU A 185 19.41 -14.82 -28.98
CA GLU A 185 19.13 -14.51 -30.39
C GLU A 185 20.33 -13.87 -31.10
N GLU A 186 21.36 -13.44 -30.37
CA GLU A 186 22.60 -12.89 -30.91
C GLU A 186 23.67 -13.96 -31.30
N HIS A 187 23.39 -15.24 -31.10
CA HIS A 187 24.19 -16.39 -31.42
C HIS A 187 23.38 -17.40 -32.26
#